data_65ffd2a69028a6707becc14cecbc1078
#
_entry.id   65ffd2a69028a6707becc14cecbc1078
#
_cell.length_a   1.000
_cell.length_b   1.000
_cell.length_c   1.000
_cell.angle_alpha   90.00
_cell.angle_beta   90.00
_cell.angle_gamma   90.00
#
_symmetry.space_group_name_H-M   'P 1'
#
loop_
_entity.id
_entity.type
_entity.pdbx_description
1 polymer ?
#
loop_
_entity_poly.entity_id
_entity_poly.type
_entity_poly.pdbx_seq_one_letter_code
_entity_poly.pdbx_strand_id
1 'polypeptide(L)'
;SQLVFAADAKHGGIELPDGNVGFQPGSTFKAIVLAEWLKTGHSAGYTVNASAPKNYAPHTFTVSCDPKRAAGPWPVHNVAGTNAGVMTVREATKQSINAGFTEMLKDLDVCEVTKLAASIGITKADGSPLDPDPSIALGGTLVPPLSMANAYATFASGGKYCKPIAIDRILDASGTSMAAPSADCTQAMDQGTADETARTLRATSEPGGTAKDAVFGRPIAGKTGTTDEAENTWFVGFTPQLSTAVWIGDATESGRSLVGRTIGGVTYDKIYGSDLAVPMWRDYMSQALANDPALPIPSHG
;
A
#
# COMPACT_ATOMS: atom_id res chain seq x y z
N SER A 1 2.80 15.86 -11.73
CA SER A 1 2.35 15.31 -10.45
C SER A 1 2.55 16.34 -9.36
N GLN A 2 1.46 16.82 -8.78
CA GLN A 2 1.53 17.71 -7.62
C GLN A 2 1.61 16.85 -6.36
N LEU A 3 2.71 16.97 -5.64
CA LEU A 3 2.83 16.41 -4.31
C LEU A 3 2.26 17.45 -3.34
N VAL A 4 1.12 17.16 -2.72
CA VAL A 4 0.57 18.00 -1.67
C VAL A 4 1.07 17.45 -0.34
N PHE A 5 1.95 18.19 0.30
CA PHE A 5 2.29 17.94 1.70
C PHE A 5 1.17 18.50 2.59
N ALA A 6 0.40 17.63 3.18
CA ALA A 6 -0.37 17.92 4.37
C ALA A 6 0.28 17.24 5.56
N ALA A 7 1.56 17.49 5.80
CA ALA A 7 2.23 17.03 7.00
C ALA A 7 3.26 18.07 7.40
N ASP A 8 3.32 18.36 8.66
CA ASP A 8 4.40 19.04 9.31
C ASP A 8 5.74 18.53 8.75
N ALA A 9 6.59 19.43 8.26
CA ALA A 9 7.87 19.08 7.60
C ALA A 9 8.85 18.33 8.54
N LYS A 10 8.58 18.30 9.84
CA LYS A 10 9.25 17.41 10.80
C LYS A 10 8.84 15.95 10.67
N HIS A 11 7.75 15.67 9.96
CA HIS A 11 7.03 14.40 10.08
C HIS A 11 6.64 13.81 8.75
N GLY A 12 7.39 14.04 7.69
CA GLY A 12 7.34 13.25 6.43
C GLY A 12 7.59 11.75 6.64
N GLY A 13 8.10 11.42 7.80
CA GLY A 13 7.92 10.26 8.64
C GLY A 13 7.99 10.79 10.07
N ILE A 14 6.98 10.53 10.88
CA ILE A 14 7.04 10.84 12.30
C ILE A 14 8.13 9.96 12.87
N GLU A 15 9.18 10.60 13.41
CA GLU A 15 10.08 9.93 14.33
C GLU A 15 9.27 9.64 15.59
N LEU A 16 8.82 8.40 15.72
CA LEU A 16 8.20 7.93 16.93
C LEU A 16 9.22 8.03 18.08
N PRO A 17 8.79 8.10 19.35
CA PRO A 17 9.69 8.21 20.50
C PRO A 17 10.78 7.15 20.57
N ASP A 18 10.62 6.03 19.85
CA ASP A 18 11.57 4.92 19.73
C ASP A 18 12.52 5.02 18.53
N GLY A 19 12.53 6.16 17.80
CA GLY A 19 13.36 6.39 16.62
C GLY A 19 12.85 5.74 15.33
N ASN A 20 11.68 5.08 15.35
CA ASN A 20 11.06 4.52 14.17
C ASN A 20 10.38 5.61 13.33
N VAL A 21 10.37 5.44 12.01
CA VAL A 21 9.76 6.36 11.07
C VAL A 21 8.66 5.68 10.30
N GLY A 22 7.42 6.17 10.44
CA GLY A 22 6.25 5.66 9.72
C GLY A 22 5.26 4.89 10.59
N PHE A 23 4.31 4.25 9.91
CA PHE A 23 3.20 3.52 10.53
C PHE A 23 3.02 2.18 9.85
N GLN A 24 2.48 1.20 10.56
CA GLN A 24 2.14 -0.08 9.95
C GLN A 24 1.10 0.12 8.83
N PRO A 25 1.45 -0.21 7.57
CA PRO A 25 0.56 -0.03 6.43
C PRO A 25 -0.58 -1.06 6.40
N GLY A 26 -0.47 -2.13 7.18
CA GLY A 26 -1.43 -3.21 7.18
C GLY A 26 -1.67 -3.72 5.75
N SER A 27 -2.91 -4.01 5.41
CA SER A 27 -3.28 -4.57 4.10
C SER A 27 -2.94 -3.70 2.88
N THR A 28 -2.48 -2.44 3.03
CA THR A 28 -2.01 -1.69 1.86
C THR A 28 -0.72 -2.27 1.31
N PHE A 29 0.10 -2.94 2.13
CA PHE A 29 1.31 -3.62 1.66
C PHE A 29 1.01 -4.80 0.73
N LYS A 30 -0.18 -5.37 0.75
CA LYS A 30 -0.61 -6.44 -0.16
C LYS A 30 -0.47 -6.09 -1.65
N ALA A 31 -0.49 -4.80 -2.01
CA ALA A 31 -0.25 -4.37 -3.39
C ALA A 31 1.18 -4.69 -3.86
N ILE A 32 2.16 -4.66 -2.96
CA ILE A 32 3.55 -5.01 -3.27
C ILE A 32 3.70 -6.52 -3.44
N VAL A 33 3.05 -7.31 -2.57
CA VAL A 33 3.00 -8.78 -2.71
C VAL A 33 2.31 -9.18 -4.00
N LEU A 34 1.22 -8.51 -4.38
CA LEU A 34 0.54 -8.72 -5.65
C LEU A 34 1.45 -8.41 -6.84
N ALA A 35 2.19 -7.30 -6.78
CA ALA A 35 3.11 -6.93 -7.85
C ALA A 35 4.24 -7.96 -8.02
N GLU A 36 4.81 -8.48 -6.93
CA GLU A 36 5.81 -9.56 -7.01
C GLU A 36 5.20 -10.86 -7.52
N TRP A 37 3.97 -11.20 -7.12
CA TRP A 37 3.22 -12.34 -7.65
C TRP A 37 3.08 -12.28 -9.16
N LEU A 38 2.67 -11.14 -9.69
CA LEU A 38 2.50 -10.93 -11.13
C LEU A 38 3.84 -10.90 -11.88
N LYS A 39 4.86 -10.27 -11.29
CA LYS A 39 6.23 -10.19 -11.83
C LYS A 39 6.87 -11.58 -11.99
N THR A 40 6.55 -12.51 -11.10
CA THR A 40 7.03 -13.92 -11.19
C THR A 40 6.23 -14.79 -12.16
N GLY A 41 5.31 -14.20 -12.93
CA GLY A 41 4.56 -14.88 -13.99
C GLY A 41 3.24 -15.53 -13.55
N HIS A 42 2.84 -15.33 -12.31
CA HIS A 42 1.53 -15.78 -11.85
C HIS A 42 0.44 -14.82 -12.34
N SER A 43 -0.81 -15.29 -12.37
CA SER A 43 -1.95 -14.45 -12.80
C SER A 43 -2.87 -14.07 -11.63
N ALA A 44 -3.60 -12.97 -11.78
CA ALA A 44 -4.67 -12.59 -10.85
C ALA A 44 -5.88 -13.56 -10.89
N GLY A 45 -6.00 -14.36 -11.94
CA GLY A 45 -6.99 -15.42 -12.06
C GLY A 45 -6.61 -16.72 -11.35
N TYR A 46 -5.37 -16.87 -10.89
CA TYR A 46 -4.94 -18.04 -10.11
C TYR A 46 -5.77 -18.17 -8.83
N THR A 47 -6.09 -19.42 -8.45
CA THR A 47 -6.90 -19.68 -7.27
C THR A 47 -6.04 -20.08 -6.08
N VAL A 48 -6.34 -19.48 -4.93
CA VAL A 48 -5.69 -19.76 -3.64
C VAL A 48 -6.71 -20.24 -2.63
N ASN A 49 -6.29 -21.07 -1.69
CA ASN A 49 -7.13 -21.42 -0.54
C ASN A 49 -7.06 -20.32 0.52
N ALA A 50 -8.05 -19.44 0.53
CA ALA A 50 -8.15 -18.30 1.43
C ALA A 50 -8.90 -18.59 2.74
N SER A 51 -9.19 -19.85 3.04
CA SER A 51 -9.83 -20.25 4.31
C SER A 51 -8.94 -19.90 5.51
N ALA A 52 -9.55 -19.47 6.60
CA ALA A 52 -8.89 -19.18 7.88
C ALA A 52 -9.70 -19.81 9.03
N PRO A 53 -9.07 -20.08 10.22
CA PRO A 53 -7.70 -19.74 10.56
C PRO A 53 -6.67 -20.63 9.87
N LYS A 54 -5.47 -20.09 9.64
CA LYS A 54 -4.29 -20.84 9.22
C LYS A 54 -3.22 -20.75 10.32
N ASN A 55 -2.41 -21.79 10.44
CA ASN A 55 -1.26 -21.79 11.34
C ASN A 55 -0.06 -22.31 10.55
N TYR A 56 0.83 -21.40 10.17
CA TYR A 56 2.00 -21.73 9.38
C TYR A 56 3.13 -22.19 10.30
N ALA A 57 3.69 -23.36 10.01
CA ALA A 57 4.86 -23.88 10.72
C ALA A 57 6.10 -23.02 10.42
N PRO A 58 7.13 -23.05 11.28
CA PRO A 58 8.43 -22.47 10.95
C PRO A 58 8.94 -22.97 9.59
N HIS A 59 9.63 -22.10 8.85
CA HIS A 59 10.17 -22.38 7.51
C HIS A 59 9.14 -22.71 6.41
N THR A 60 7.86 -22.35 6.63
CA THR A 60 6.85 -22.46 5.56
C THR A 60 7.14 -21.54 4.39
N PHE A 61 7.75 -20.37 4.65
CA PHE A 61 8.03 -19.34 3.65
C PHE A 61 9.50 -19.32 3.27
N THR A 62 9.77 -19.08 1.98
CA THR A 62 11.14 -18.94 1.46
C THR A 62 11.69 -17.58 1.82
N VAL A 63 12.85 -17.54 2.50
CA VAL A 63 13.61 -16.33 2.86
C VAL A 63 15.06 -16.56 2.45
N SER A 64 15.36 -16.45 1.15
CA SER A 64 16.65 -16.85 0.58
C SER A 64 17.85 -16.03 1.11
N CYS A 65 17.64 -14.76 1.42
CA CYS A 65 18.68 -13.86 1.95
C CYS A 65 18.93 -14.01 3.45
N ASP A 66 18.04 -14.70 4.19
CA ASP A 66 18.23 -15.05 5.59
C ASP A 66 17.64 -16.45 5.89
N PRO A 67 18.32 -17.53 5.46
CA PRO A 67 17.81 -18.90 5.63
C PRO A 67 17.64 -19.34 7.09
N LYS A 68 18.24 -18.59 8.03
CA LYS A 68 18.11 -18.88 9.47
C LYS A 68 16.86 -18.25 10.06
N ARG A 69 16.22 -17.34 9.35
CA ARG A 69 14.98 -16.70 9.77
C ARG A 69 13.83 -17.68 9.68
N ALA A 70 13.63 -18.43 10.76
CA ALA A 70 12.41 -19.17 10.96
C ALA A 70 11.40 -18.20 11.57
N ALA A 71 10.39 -17.81 10.83
CA ALA A 71 9.19 -17.31 11.46
C ALA A 71 8.68 -18.44 12.39
N GLY A 72 8.42 -18.16 13.64
CA GLY A 72 7.76 -19.11 14.55
C GLY A 72 6.38 -19.51 14.00
N PRO A 73 5.61 -20.33 14.71
CA PRO A 73 4.25 -20.60 14.28
C PRO A 73 3.51 -19.29 14.09
N TRP A 74 3.01 -19.06 12.87
CA TRP A 74 2.32 -17.81 12.54
C TRP A 74 0.83 -18.08 12.33
N PRO A 75 -0.03 -17.72 13.31
CA PRO A 75 -1.48 -17.80 13.16
C PRO A 75 -1.97 -16.64 12.28
N VAL A 76 -2.76 -16.97 11.26
CA VAL A 76 -3.35 -15.97 10.34
C VAL A 76 -4.85 -16.13 10.35
N HIS A 77 -5.54 -15.00 10.55
CA HIS A 77 -6.98 -14.89 10.54
C HIS A 77 -7.43 -13.92 9.45
N ASN A 78 -8.59 -14.16 8.87
CA ASN A 78 -9.30 -13.14 8.08
C ASN A 78 -10.05 -12.20 9.02
N VAL A 79 -10.50 -11.05 8.52
CA VAL A 79 -11.37 -10.15 9.29
C VAL A 79 -12.60 -10.94 9.78
N ALA A 80 -13.02 -10.70 11.01
CA ALA A 80 -14.13 -11.40 11.63
C ALA A 80 -15.39 -11.37 10.75
N GLY A 81 -16.05 -12.51 10.63
CA GLY A 81 -17.23 -12.68 9.78
C GLY A 81 -16.94 -12.95 8.30
N THR A 82 -15.67 -12.90 7.87
CA THR A 82 -15.30 -13.23 6.49
C THR A 82 -15.15 -14.74 6.33
N ASN A 83 -16.12 -15.36 5.65
CA ASN A 83 -16.03 -16.77 5.27
C ASN A 83 -15.42 -16.86 3.86
N ALA A 84 -14.12 -17.09 3.80
CA ALA A 84 -13.38 -17.26 2.56
C ALA A 84 -13.05 -18.74 2.34
N GLY A 85 -13.20 -19.19 1.11
CA GLY A 85 -12.82 -20.54 0.65
C GLY A 85 -11.73 -20.44 -0.40
N VAL A 86 -11.81 -21.33 -1.42
CA VAL A 86 -10.98 -21.20 -2.63
C VAL A 86 -11.51 -20.04 -3.46
N MET A 87 -10.63 -19.11 -3.81
CA MET A 87 -10.98 -17.93 -4.61
C MET A 87 -9.80 -17.47 -5.47
N THR A 88 -10.07 -16.62 -6.46
CA THR A 88 -9.00 -16.04 -7.27
C THR A 88 -8.19 -15.03 -6.49
N VAL A 89 -6.92 -14.82 -6.87
CA VAL A 89 -6.07 -13.74 -6.33
C VAL A 89 -6.75 -12.37 -6.50
N ARG A 90 -7.44 -12.15 -7.63
CA ARG A 90 -8.24 -10.94 -7.84
C ARG A 90 -9.32 -10.76 -6.78
N GLU A 91 -10.08 -11.80 -6.48
CA GLU A 91 -11.14 -11.74 -5.46
C GLU A 91 -10.55 -11.58 -4.06
N ALA A 92 -9.45 -12.27 -3.74
CA ALA A 92 -8.72 -12.09 -2.48
C ALA A 92 -8.19 -10.65 -2.33
N THR A 93 -7.77 -10.00 -3.43
CA THR A 93 -7.35 -8.60 -3.45
C THR A 93 -8.53 -7.67 -3.21
N LYS A 94 -9.64 -7.89 -3.92
CA LYS A 94 -10.89 -7.12 -3.82
C LYS A 94 -11.41 -7.04 -2.39
N GLN A 95 -11.44 -8.19 -1.71
CA GLN A 95 -11.94 -8.33 -0.34
C GLN A 95 -10.86 -8.21 0.73
N SER A 96 -9.58 -8.02 0.33
CA SER A 96 -8.46 -7.90 1.27
C SER A 96 -8.24 -9.13 2.17
N ILE A 97 -8.42 -10.34 1.65
CA ILE A 97 -8.38 -11.58 2.42
C ILE A 97 -6.95 -11.91 2.86
N ASN A 98 -6.68 -11.95 4.17
CA ASN A 98 -5.34 -12.20 4.73
C ASN A 98 -4.79 -13.56 4.32
N ALA A 99 -5.58 -14.63 4.54
CA ALA A 99 -5.16 -15.99 4.24
C ALA A 99 -4.87 -16.20 2.74
N GLY A 100 -5.53 -15.46 1.83
CA GLY A 100 -5.23 -15.50 0.41
C GLY A 100 -3.82 -14.98 0.10
N PHE A 101 -3.42 -13.88 0.71
CA PHE A 101 -2.09 -13.28 0.51
C PHE A 101 -0.98 -14.09 1.16
N THR A 102 -1.22 -14.71 2.31
CA THR A 102 -0.24 -15.63 2.90
C THR A 102 -0.09 -16.92 2.11
N GLU A 103 -1.13 -17.40 1.45
CA GLU A 103 -0.99 -18.52 0.49
C GLU A 103 -0.16 -18.13 -0.73
N MET A 104 -0.38 -16.93 -1.30
CA MET A 104 0.47 -16.42 -2.38
C MET A 104 1.94 -16.33 -1.94
N LEU A 105 2.22 -15.88 -0.72
CA LEU A 105 3.58 -15.73 -0.21
C LEU A 105 4.35 -17.06 -0.15
N LYS A 106 3.68 -18.21 -0.06
CA LYS A 106 4.34 -19.53 -0.07
C LYS A 106 5.05 -19.83 -1.38
N ASP A 107 4.55 -19.27 -2.49
CA ASP A 107 5.11 -19.44 -3.82
C ASP A 107 6.07 -18.29 -4.21
N LEU A 108 6.34 -17.36 -3.28
CA LEU A 108 7.24 -16.23 -3.44
C LEU A 108 8.45 -16.34 -2.50
N ASP A 109 9.52 -15.62 -2.85
CA ASP A 109 10.61 -15.36 -1.92
C ASP A 109 10.38 -14.02 -1.21
N VAL A 110 10.30 -14.03 0.11
CA VAL A 110 10.10 -12.82 0.92
C VAL A 110 11.20 -11.79 0.66
N CYS A 111 12.43 -12.24 0.36
CA CYS A 111 13.54 -11.35 0.01
C CYS A 111 13.29 -10.60 -1.31
N GLU A 112 12.68 -11.24 -2.30
CA GLU A 112 12.33 -10.56 -3.56
C GLU A 112 11.18 -9.56 -3.36
N VAL A 113 10.21 -9.88 -2.48
CA VAL A 113 9.17 -8.91 -2.06
C VAL A 113 9.79 -7.67 -1.42
N THR A 114 10.78 -7.82 -0.52
CA THR A 114 11.46 -6.67 0.11
C THR A 114 12.35 -5.90 -0.87
N LYS A 115 12.99 -6.57 -1.82
CA LYS A 115 13.75 -5.92 -2.89
C LYS A 115 12.84 -5.12 -3.82
N LEU A 116 11.70 -5.68 -4.21
CA LEU A 116 10.70 -4.94 -4.99
C LEU A 116 10.22 -3.72 -4.20
N ALA A 117 9.89 -3.87 -2.91
CA ALA A 117 9.51 -2.76 -2.05
C ALA A 117 10.56 -1.65 -2.06
N ALA A 118 11.85 -1.98 -1.89
CA ALA A 118 12.96 -1.02 -1.94
C ALA A 118 13.07 -0.33 -3.30
N SER A 119 12.87 -1.06 -4.41
CA SER A 119 12.96 -0.50 -5.77
C SER A 119 11.86 0.51 -6.10
N ILE A 120 10.76 0.49 -5.34
CA ILE A 120 9.64 1.45 -5.45
C ILE A 120 9.59 2.45 -4.28
N GLY A 121 10.71 2.59 -3.55
CA GLY A 121 10.89 3.61 -2.52
C GLY A 121 10.33 3.26 -1.14
N ILE A 122 10.02 1.99 -0.87
CA ILE A 122 9.65 1.52 0.48
C ILE A 122 10.88 0.91 1.15
N THR A 123 11.47 1.68 2.06
CA THR A 123 12.68 1.31 2.81
C THR A 123 12.50 1.63 4.28
N LYS A 124 13.43 1.18 5.11
CA LYS A 124 13.59 1.68 6.48
C LYS A 124 13.98 3.16 6.46
N ALA A 125 13.90 3.83 7.61
CA ALA A 125 14.26 5.24 7.76
C ALA A 125 15.71 5.56 7.34
N ASP A 126 16.63 4.62 7.52
CA ASP A 126 18.03 4.74 7.13
C ASP A 126 18.29 4.44 5.64
N GLY A 127 17.24 4.16 4.87
CA GLY A 127 17.31 3.80 3.46
C GLY A 127 17.63 2.33 3.19
N SER A 128 17.88 1.50 4.22
CA SER A 128 18.08 0.07 4.05
C SER A 128 16.80 -0.66 3.67
N PRO A 129 16.90 -1.82 2.98
CA PRO A 129 15.72 -2.65 2.70
C PRO A 129 14.99 -3.07 3.98
N LEU A 130 13.68 -3.29 3.85
CA LEU A 130 12.87 -3.84 4.94
C LEU A 130 13.37 -5.23 5.35
N ASP A 131 13.16 -5.61 6.61
CA ASP A 131 13.49 -6.96 7.06
C ASP A 131 12.60 -7.98 6.34
N PRO A 132 13.17 -9.07 5.82
CA PRO A 132 12.44 -10.09 5.09
C PRO A 132 11.67 -11.01 6.04
N ASP A 133 10.68 -10.47 6.75
CA ASP A 133 9.78 -11.21 7.63
C ASP A 133 8.49 -11.56 6.91
N PRO A 134 7.98 -12.81 6.96
CA PRO A 134 6.74 -13.18 6.30
C PRO A 134 5.53 -12.32 6.68
N SER A 135 5.49 -11.74 7.89
CA SER A 135 4.41 -10.83 8.32
C SER A 135 4.30 -9.56 7.46
N ILE A 136 5.35 -9.23 6.69
CA ILE A 136 5.33 -8.12 5.74
C ILE A 136 4.19 -8.26 4.71
N ALA A 137 3.76 -9.48 4.38
CA ALA A 137 2.64 -9.71 3.48
C ALA A 137 1.34 -9.10 3.99
N LEU A 138 1.22 -8.91 5.28
CA LEU A 138 0.07 -8.27 5.94
C LEU A 138 0.41 -6.88 6.49
N GLY A 139 1.60 -6.35 6.16
CA GLY A 139 2.03 -5.01 6.57
C GLY A 139 2.59 -4.93 7.99
N GLY A 140 3.25 -6.00 8.46
CA GLY A 140 3.91 -6.05 9.77
C GLY A 140 5.22 -5.25 9.86
N THR A 141 5.32 -4.12 9.14
CA THR A 141 6.49 -3.24 9.11
C THR A 141 6.05 -1.78 9.22
N LEU A 142 6.97 -0.85 9.43
CA LEU A 142 6.65 0.58 9.48
C LEU A 142 7.02 1.25 8.15
N VAL A 143 6.09 2.01 7.57
CA VAL A 143 6.30 2.70 6.29
C VAL A 143 5.73 4.12 6.35
N PRO A 144 6.48 5.14 5.89
CA PRO A 144 5.97 6.49 5.79
C PRO A 144 4.80 6.60 4.78
N PRO A 145 3.78 7.42 5.05
CA PRO A 145 2.67 7.61 4.10
C PRO A 145 3.12 8.08 2.72
N LEU A 146 4.13 8.95 2.65
CA LEU A 146 4.70 9.41 1.38
C LEU A 146 5.30 8.25 0.56
N SER A 147 6.02 7.33 1.21
CA SER A 147 6.58 6.15 0.54
C SER A 147 5.48 5.25 -0.02
N MET A 148 4.37 5.06 0.72
CA MET A 148 3.22 4.32 0.21
C MET A 148 2.54 5.01 -0.97
N ALA A 149 2.33 6.33 -0.92
CA ALA A 149 1.78 7.08 -2.05
C ALA A 149 2.68 6.98 -3.29
N ASN A 150 4.00 7.06 -3.10
CA ASN A 150 4.97 6.97 -4.19
C ASN A 150 5.08 5.56 -4.79
N ALA A 151 5.00 4.52 -3.96
CA ALA A 151 4.94 3.14 -4.42
C ALA A 151 3.72 2.90 -5.33
N TYR A 152 2.56 3.43 -4.96
CA TYR A 152 1.35 3.32 -5.78
C TYR A 152 1.42 4.21 -7.04
N ALA A 153 2.13 5.36 -6.98
CA ALA A 153 2.44 6.15 -8.16
C ALA A 153 3.29 5.37 -9.17
N THR A 154 4.16 4.46 -8.69
CA THR A 154 4.94 3.58 -9.56
C THR A 154 4.05 2.62 -10.34
N PHE A 155 3.00 2.06 -9.74
CA PHE A 155 2.01 1.27 -10.48
C PHE A 155 1.23 2.12 -11.49
N ALA A 156 0.86 3.37 -11.12
CA ALA A 156 0.14 4.28 -11.99
C ALA A 156 0.95 4.73 -13.23
N SER A 157 2.27 4.72 -13.12
CA SER A 157 3.22 5.18 -14.15
C SER A 157 3.80 4.05 -15.02
N GLY A 158 3.21 2.85 -15.00
CA GLY A 158 3.71 1.71 -15.77
C GLY A 158 5.04 1.17 -15.23
N GLY A 159 5.21 1.17 -13.91
CA GLY A 159 6.39 0.61 -13.24
C GLY A 159 7.58 1.55 -13.11
N LYS A 160 7.42 2.83 -13.47
CA LYS A 160 8.47 3.84 -13.38
C LYS A 160 8.47 4.49 -11.99
N TYR A 161 9.46 4.18 -11.19
CA TYR A 161 9.71 4.83 -9.91
C TYR A 161 10.49 6.13 -10.10
N CYS A 162 10.06 7.21 -9.43
CA CYS A 162 10.79 8.46 -9.35
C CYS A 162 10.90 8.87 -7.87
N LYS A 163 12.08 9.34 -7.45
CA LYS A 163 12.24 9.89 -6.09
C LYS A 163 11.31 11.09 -5.91
N PRO A 164 10.60 11.19 -4.77
CA PRO A 164 9.82 12.39 -4.46
C PRO A 164 10.73 13.61 -4.38
N ILE A 165 10.35 14.69 -5.09
CA ILE A 165 11.02 15.99 -5.01
C ILE A 165 9.98 17.06 -4.67
N ALA A 166 10.34 17.98 -3.78
CA ALA A 166 9.49 19.11 -3.39
C ALA A 166 9.79 20.37 -4.21
N ILE A 167 10.96 20.44 -4.83
CA ILE A 167 11.44 21.60 -5.57
C ILE A 167 11.77 21.15 -6.99
N ASP A 168 11.02 21.62 -7.96
CA ASP A 168 11.22 21.32 -9.38
C ASP A 168 12.07 22.37 -10.10
N ARG A 169 12.13 23.59 -9.57
CA ARG A 169 12.89 24.70 -10.16
C ARG A 169 13.39 25.67 -9.09
N ILE A 170 14.64 26.11 -9.24
CA ILE A 170 15.27 27.16 -8.43
C ILE A 170 15.68 28.27 -9.41
N LEU A 171 15.33 29.51 -9.10
CA LEU A 171 15.76 30.69 -9.84
C LEU A 171 16.62 31.58 -8.94
N ASP A 172 17.68 32.18 -9.48
CA ASP A 172 18.42 33.24 -8.78
C ASP A 172 17.66 34.59 -8.85
N ALA A 173 18.23 35.63 -8.25
CA ALA A 173 17.62 36.94 -8.21
C ALA A 173 17.47 37.61 -9.60
N SER A 174 18.20 37.12 -10.61
CA SER A 174 18.09 37.59 -12.00
C SER A 174 17.05 36.78 -12.81
N GLY A 175 16.46 35.73 -12.23
CA GLY A 175 15.54 34.82 -12.90
C GLY A 175 16.24 33.69 -13.65
N THR A 176 17.56 33.55 -13.51
CA THR A 176 18.34 32.47 -14.15
C THR A 176 18.10 31.17 -13.41
N SER A 177 17.89 30.07 -14.16
CA SER A 177 17.68 28.75 -13.58
C SER A 177 18.97 28.22 -12.94
N MET A 178 18.85 27.78 -11.68
CA MET A 178 19.87 27.09 -10.91
C MET A 178 19.60 25.58 -10.89
N ALA A 179 20.62 24.79 -10.48
CA ALA A 179 20.45 23.35 -10.31
C ALA A 179 19.37 23.02 -9.26
N ALA A 180 18.38 22.24 -9.66
CA ALA A 180 17.35 21.72 -8.77
C ALA A 180 17.55 20.21 -8.53
N PRO A 181 16.96 19.64 -7.45
CA PRO A 181 16.98 18.20 -7.23
C PRO A 181 16.44 17.41 -8.42
N SER A 182 17.03 16.27 -8.71
CA SER A 182 16.55 15.33 -9.74
C SER A 182 15.67 14.25 -9.11
N ALA A 183 14.59 13.89 -9.78
CA ALA A 183 13.74 12.78 -9.38
C ALA A 183 14.36 11.40 -9.65
N ASP A 184 15.50 11.32 -10.36
CA ASP A 184 16.27 10.10 -10.64
C ASP A 184 15.37 8.89 -10.96
N CYS A 185 14.53 9.02 -11.97
CA CYS A 185 13.53 8.00 -12.29
C CYS A 185 14.17 6.72 -12.84
N THR A 186 13.72 5.57 -12.36
CA THR A 186 14.16 4.23 -12.79
C THR A 186 12.97 3.33 -13.12
N GLN A 187 13.14 2.34 -14.00
CA GLN A 187 12.11 1.32 -14.23
C GLN A 187 12.26 0.25 -13.15
N ALA A 188 11.35 0.21 -12.18
CA ALA A 188 11.37 -0.71 -11.04
C ALA A 188 10.73 -2.07 -11.35
N MET A 189 9.78 -2.09 -12.29
CA MET A 189 9.15 -3.31 -12.83
C MET A 189 8.75 -3.07 -14.27
N ASP A 190 8.52 -4.14 -15.04
CA ASP A 190 8.01 -3.99 -16.40
C ASP A 190 6.59 -3.42 -16.42
N GLN A 191 6.23 -2.79 -17.54
CA GLN A 191 4.94 -2.12 -17.69
C GLN A 191 3.78 -3.10 -17.54
N GLY A 192 3.91 -4.33 -18.07
CA GLY A 192 2.86 -5.34 -17.98
C GLY A 192 2.53 -5.72 -16.54
N THR A 193 3.55 -5.90 -15.71
CA THR A 193 3.40 -6.15 -14.27
C THR A 193 2.70 -4.98 -13.56
N ALA A 194 3.11 -3.75 -13.84
CA ALA A 194 2.50 -2.55 -13.25
C ALA A 194 1.04 -2.38 -13.65
N ASP A 195 0.74 -2.53 -14.94
CA ASP A 195 -0.61 -2.39 -15.51
C ASP A 195 -1.55 -3.47 -14.95
N GLU A 196 -1.10 -4.72 -14.84
CA GLU A 196 -1.88 -5.82 -14.27
C GLU A 196 -2.11 -5.63 -12.76
N THR A 197 -1.10 -5.11 -12.05
CA THR A 197 -1.24 -4.72 -10.63
C THR A 197 -2.32 -3.64 -10.48
N ALA A 198 -2.25 -2.58 -11.28
CA ALA A 198 -3.24 -1.51 -11.28
C ALA A 198 -4.64 -2.02 -11.63
N ARG A 199 -4.76 -2.88 -12.65
CA ARG A 199 -6.01 -3.52 -13.05
C ARG A 199 -6.61 -4.39 -11.95
N THR A 200 -5.79 -5.16 -11.26
CA THR A 200 -6.23 -6.03 -10.17
C THR A 200 -6.67 -5.19 -8.96
N LEU A 201 -5.93 -4.12 -8.62
CA LEU A 201 -6.28 -3.21 -7.54
C LEU A 201 -7.59 -2.43 -7.80
N ARG A 202 -8.02 -2.24 -9.05
CA ARG A 202 -9.35 -1.67 -9.37
C ARG A 202 -10.49 -2.49 -8.79
N ALA A 203 -10.33 -3.80 -8.64
CA ALA A 203 -11.36 -4.66 -8.07
C ALA A 203 -11.82 -4.20 -6.68
N THR A 204 -10.95 -3.54 -5.90
CA THR A 204 -11.31 -3.02 -4.57
C THR A 204 -12.39 -1.93 -4.61
N SER A 205 -12.53 -1.20 -5.72
CA SER A 205 -13.54 -0.16 -5.91
C SER A 205 -14.83 -0.66 -6.58
N GLU A 206 -14.89 -1.93 -6.95
CA GLU A 206 -16.09 -2.56 -7.48
C GLU A 206 -17.11 -2.87 -6.37
N PRO A 207 -18.40 -3.12 -6.71
CA PRO A 207 -19.39 -3.59 -5.76
C PRO A 207 -18.89 -4.80 -4.96
N GLY A 208 -18.96 -4.74 -3.63
CA GLY A 208 -18.42 -5.75 -2.72
C GLY A 208 -16.91 -5.63 -2.44
N GLY A 209 -16.22 -4.67 -3.02
CA GLY A 209 -14.83 -4.35 -2.70
C GLY A 209 -14.69 -3.44 -1.48
N THR A 210 -13.52 -3.48 -0.84
CA THR A 210 -13.25 -2.74 0.40
C THR A 210 -13.17 -1.21 0.19
N ALA A 211 -13.01 -0.75 -1.04
CA ALA A 211 -12.92 0.66 -1.41
C ALA A 211 -14.04 1.08 -2.40
N LYS A 212 -15.21 0.41 -2.37
CA LYS A 212 -16.34 0.70 -3.27
C LYS A 212 -16.79 2.17 -3.21
N ASP A 213 -16.62 2.82 -2.08
CA ASP A 213 -17.02 4.21 -1.85
C ASP A 213 -15.91 5.24 -2.22
N ALA A 214 -14.78 4.78 -2.77
CA ALA A 214 -13.71 5.65 -3.28
C ALA A 214 -14.02 6.26 -4.66
N VAL A 215 -15.06 5.79 -5.34
CA VAL A 215 -15.41 6.21 -6.72
C VAL A 215 -15.94 7.64 -6.74
N PHE A 216 -15.43 8.48 -7.67
CA PHE A 216 -15.84 9.89 -7.85
C PHE A 216 -15.91 10.29 -9.34
N GLY A 217 -16.48 9.43 -10.17
CA GLY A 217 -16.70 9.74 -11.60
C GLY A 217 -15.52 9.47 -12.53
N ARG A 218 -14.46 8.80 -12.03
CA ARG A 218 -13.32 8.35 -12.84
C ARG A 218 -12.76 7.02 -12.37
N PRO A 219 -12.03 6.27 -13.22
CA PRO A 219 -11.38 5.04 -12.81
C PRO A 219 -10.34 5.30 -11.73
N ILE A 220 -10.38 4.49 -10.68
CA ILE A 220 -9.41 4.50 -9.59
C ILE A 220 -8.90 3.08 -9.33
N ALA A 221 -7.71 2.97 -8.78
CA ALA A 221 -7.19 1.76 -8.19
C ALA A 221 -6.59 2.06 -6.83
N GLY A 222 -6.64 1.12 -5.90
CA GLY A 222 -6.12 1.36 -4.56
C GLY A 222 -6.32 0.18 -3.63
N LYS A 223 -5.94 0.38 -2.38
CA LYS A 223 -6.05 -0.64 -1.35
C LYS A 223 -6.31 -0.02 0.02
N THR A 224 -7.27 -0.55 0.74
CA THR A 224 -7.49 -0.25 2.16
C THR A 224 -6.47 -0.98 3.03
N GLY A 225 -6.13 -0.39 4.16
CA GLY A 225 -5.33 -0.99 5.22
C GLY A 225 -6.00 -0.81 6.58
N THR A 226 -5.84 -1.78 7.43
CA THR A 226 -6.25 -1.73 8.84
C THR A 226 -5.35 -2.71 9.58
N THR A 227 -4.75 -2.28 10.68
CA THR A 227 -3.99 -3.15 11.58
C THR A 227 -4.94 -3.87 12.55
N ASP A 228 -4.44 -4.90 13.25
CA ASP A 228 -5.28 -5.81 14.03
C ASP A 228 -6.16 -5.09 15.07
N GLU A 229 -5.58 -4.24 15.89
CA GLU A 229 -6.31 -3.45 16.90
C GLU A 229 -6.85 -2.11 16.34
N ALA A 230 -6.90 -1.95 15.00
CA ALA A 230 -7.25 -0.71 14.34
C ALA A 230 -6.43 0.50 14.84
N GLU A 231 -5.17 0.29 15.18
CA GLU A 231 -4.26 1.39 15.55
C GLU A 231 -3.96 2.29 14.37
N ASN A 232 -3.93 1.68 13.19
CA ASN A 232 -3.66 2.33 11.91
C ASN A 232 -4.72 1.94 10.90
N THR A 233 -5.37 2.92 10.29
CA THR A 233 -6.27 2.71 9.17
C THR A 233 -5.82 3.52 7.97
N TRP A 234 -5.88 2.90 6.79
CA TRP A 234 -5.30 3.45 5.57
C TRP A 234 -6.23 3.33 4.38
N PHE A 235 -6.08 4.25 3.47
CA PHE A 235 -6.36 4.04 2.07
C PHE A 235 -5.25 4.64 1.21
N VAL A 236 -4.67 3.84 0.34
CA VAL A 236 -3.73 4.30 -0.69
C VAL A 236 -4.35 4.02 -2.04
N GLY A 237 -4.52 5.06 -2.82
CA GLY A 237 -5.19 4.94 -4.11
C GLY A 237 -4.64 5.94 -5.12
N PHE A 238 -4.90 5.67 -6.39
CA PHE A 238 -4.42 6.49 -7.49
C PHE A 238 -5.38 6.52 -8.68
N THR A 239 -5.21 7.58 -9.46
CA THR A 239 -5.59 7.68 -10.87
C THR A 239 -4.30 7.73 -11.70
N PRO A 240 -4.34 7.70 -13.04
CA PRO A 240 -3.14 7.90 -13.85
C PRO A 240 -2.39 9.21 -13.57
N GLN A 241 -3.07 10.23 -13.00
CA GLN A 241 -2.49 11.56 -12.77
C GLN A 241 -1.97 11.79 -11.37
N LEU A 242 -2.54 11.13 -10.36
CA LEU A 242 -2.27 11.41 -8.95
C LEU A 242 -2.39 10.17 -8.09
N SER A 243 -1.42 9.96 -7.20
CA SER A 243 -1.46 8.96 -6.14
C SER A 243 -1.46 9.63 -4.78
N THR A 244 -2.32 9.16 -3.87
CA THR A 244 -2.50 9.72 -2.54
C THR A 244 -2.63 8.61 -1.50
N ALA A 245 -1.96 8.79 -0.37
CA ALA A 245 -2.14 7.96 0.82
C ALA A 245 -2.86 8.77 1.90
N VAL A 246 -3.90 8.19 2.48
CA VAL A 246 -4.55 8.69 3.69
C VAL A 246 -4.29 7.70 4.81
N TRP A 247 -3.74 8.20 5.90
CA TRP A 247 -3.52 7.46 7.13
C TRP A 247 -4.29 8.11 8.28
N ILE A 248 -4.86 7.30 9.15
CA ILE A 248 -5.55 7.72 10.36
C ILE A 248 -5.06 6.83 11.50
N GLY A 249 -4.58 7.45 12.54
CA GLY A 249 -4.02 6.82 13.73
C GLY A 249 -3.62 7.88 14.75
N ASP A 250 -2.99 7.47 15.82
CA ASP A 250 -2.37 8.38 16.79
C ASP A 250 -0.90 8.61 16.43
N ALA A 251 -0.56 9.85 16.10
CA ALA A 251 0.78 10.24 15.70
C ALA A 251 1.75 10.40 16.89
N THR A 252 1.22 10.40 18.09
CA THR A 252 1.99 10.71 19.32
C THR A 252 2.19 9.47 20.20
N GLU A 253 1.37 8.44 19.99
CA GLU A 253 1.37 7.20 20.78
C GLU A 253 1.15 6.00 19.87
N SER A 254 2.22 5.25 19.60
CA SER A 254 2.11 4.00 18.86
C SER A 254 1.33 2.97 19.68
N GLY A 255 0.51 2.15 19.00
CA GLY A 255 -0.31 1.15 19.67
C GLY A 255 -1.64 1.67 20.23
N ARG A 256 -1.98 2.92 19.98
CA ARG A 256 -3.26 3.46 20.44
C ARG A 256 -4.40 3.03 19.53
N SER A 257 -5.24 2.15 20.05
CA SER A 257 -6.39 1.59 19.32
C SER A 257 -7.45 2.65 18.98
N LEU A 258 -7.99 2.55 17.77
CA LEU A 258 -9.15 3.31 17.30
C LEU A 258 -10.49 2.60 17.57
N VAL A 259 -10.48 1.49 18.31
CA VAL A 259 -11.68 0.77 18.76
C VAL A 259 -12.47 1.63 19.76
N GLY A 260 -13.78 1.71 19.61
CA GLY A 260 -14.66 2.47 20.48
C GLY A 260 -14.48 3.99 20.44
N ARG A 261 -13.86 4.54 19.38
CA ARG A 261 -13.61 5.99 19.27
C ARG A 261 -14.79 6.74 18.66
N THR A 262 -15.02 7.94 19.16
CA THR A 262 -15.98 8.90 18.59
C THR A 262 -15.23 9.93 17.76
N ILE A 263 -15.51 9.96 16.45
CA ILE A 263 -14.91 10.91 15.50
C ILE A 263 -16.05 11.59 14.73
N GLY A 264 -16.03 12.92 14.69
CA GLY A 264 -17.08 13.71 14.04
C GLY A 264 -18.49 13.46 14.59
N GLY A 265 -18.61 13.08 15.87
CA GLY A 265 -19.89 12.76 16.52
C GLY A 265 -20.41 11.34 16.28
N VAL A 266 -19.69 10.52 15.50
CA VAL A 266 -20.02 9.11 15.24
C VAL A 266 -19.11 8.21 16.08
N THR A 267 -19.69 7.29 16.83
CA THR A 267 -18.93 6.27 17.59
C THR A 267 -18.78 5.01 16.75
N TYR A 268 -17.55 4.55 16.60
CA TYR A 268 -17.18 3.37 15.83
C TYR A 268 -16.77 2.24 16.77
N ASP A 269 -17.35 1.07 16.60
CA ASP A 269 -16.87 -0.13 17.33
C ASP A 269 -15.44 -0.47 16.94
N LYS A 270 -15.12 -0.39 15.65
CA LYS A 270 -13.79 -0.51 15.06
C LYS A 270 -13.73 0.36 13.80
N ILE A 271 -12.65 1.11 13.60
CA ILE A 271 -12.48 1.93 12.40
C ILE A 271 -11.67 1.15 11.37
N TYR A 272 -12.28 0.89 10.22
CA TYR A 272 -11.59 0.32 9.05
C TYR A 272 -11.17 1.43 8.08
N GLY A 273 -10.24 1.11 7.18
CA GLY A 273 -9.83 2.04 6.12
C GLY A 273 -10.99 2.51 5.24
N SER A 274 -12.02 1.67 5.07
CA SER A 274 -13.26 2.02 4.36
C SER A 274 -14.09 3.13 5.00
N ASP A 275 -14.01 3.29 6.33
CA ASP A 275 -14.95 4.12 7.09
C ASP A 275 -14.60 5.60 7.03
N LEU A 276 -13.30 5.92 7.13
CA LEU A 276 -12.81 7.29 7.15
C LEU A 276 -11.75 7.57 6.07
N ALA A 277 -10.75 6.69 5.90
CA ALA A 277 -9.65 6.96 4.98
C ALA A 277 -10.12 6.98 3.51
N VAL A 278 -11.04 6.10 3.13
CA VAL A 278 -11.64 6.07 1.78
C VAL A 278 -12.44 7.34 1.48
N PRO A 279 -13.41 7.79 2.31
CA PRO A 279 -14.12 9.04 2.06
C PRO A 279 -13.20 10.25 2.00
N MET A 280 -12.23 10.38 2.92
CA MET A 280 -11.27 11.49 2.92
C MET A 280 -10.44 11.52 1.64
N TRP A 281 -9.95 10.36 1.20
CA TRP A 281 -9.22 10.22 -0.05
C TRP A 281 -10.07 10.63 -1.26
N ARG A 282 -11.30 10.14 -1.32
CA ARG A 282 -12.25 10.49 -2.41
C ARG A 282 -12.49 11.99 -2.47
N ASP A 283 -12.78 12.61 -1.34
CA ASP A 283 -13.10 14.02 -1.26
C ASP A 283 -11.90 14.88 -1.65
N TYR A 284 -10.69 14.51 -1.21
CA TYR A 284 -9.45 15.15 -1.65
C TYR A 284 -9.22 14.99 -3.15
N MET A 285 -9.24 13.75 -3.66
CA MET A 285 -8.94 13.45 -5.07
C MET A 285 -9.97 14.08 -6.02
N SER A 286 -11.23 14.15 -5.62
CA SER A 286 -12.28 14.78 -6.41
C SER A 286 -12.03 16.28 -6.62
N GLN A 287 -11.51 16.96 -5.61
CA GLN A 287 -11.15 18.38 -5.67
C GLN A 287 -9.82 18.59 -6.41
N ALA A 288 -8.79 17.80 -6.07
CA ALA A 288 -7.47 17.92 -6.68
C ALA A 288 -7.48 17.70 -8.20
N LEU A 289 -8.38 16.84 -8.68
CA LEU A 289 -8.50 16.48 -10.10
C LEU A 289 -9.74 17.09 -10.80
N ALA A 290 -10.39 18.07 -10.17
CA ALA A 290 -11.64 18.64 -10.69
C ALA A 290 -11.53 19.20 -12.12
N ASN A 291 -10.36 19.71 -12.48
CA ASN A 291 -10.10 20.30 -13.78
C ASN A 291 -9.30 19.39 -14.75
N ASP A 292 -8.96 18.18 -14.30
CA ASP A 292 -8.21 17.23 -15.10
C ASP A 292 -9.14 16.25 -15.83
N PRO A 293 -8.81 15.81 -17.04
CA PRO A 293 -9.60 14.81 -17.75
C PRO A 293 -9.56 13.47 -17.03
N ALA A 294 -10.66 12.71 -17.07
CA ALA A 294 -10.68 11.34 -16.57
C ALA A 294 -9.91 10.43 -17.53
N LEU A 295 -8.74 9.97 -17.12
CA LEU A 295 -7.93 9.03 -17.88
C LEU A 295 -8.21 7.58 -17.43
N PRO A 296 -8.15 6.59 -18.36
CA PRO A 296 -8.28 5.18 -17.98
C PRO A 296 -7.09 4.71 -17.16
N ILE A 297 -7.31 3.80 -16.21
CA ILE A 297 -6.23 3.05 -15.59
C ILE A 297 -5.58 2.19 -16.68
N PRO A 298 -4.24 2.22 -16.83
CA PRO A 298 -3.55 1.42 -17.81
C PRO A 298 -3.91 -0.06 -17.67
N SER A 299 -4.12 -0.73 -18.80
CA SER A 299 -4.30 -2.18 -18.86
C SER A 299 -3.63 -2.66 -20.14
N HIS A 300 -2.78 -3.67 -20.07
CA HIS A 300 -2.41 -4.37 -21.29
C HIS A 300 -3.66 -5.05 -21.87
N GLY A 301 -3.91 -4.78 -23.14
CA GLY A 301 -4.90 -5.50 -23.94
C GLY A 301 -4.43 -6.89 -24.31
#